data_8b373e9442aba24f473739e9cca7a4ce
#
_entry.id   8b373e9442aba24f473739e9cca7a4ce
#
_cell.length_a   1.000
_cell.length_b   1.000
_cell.length_c   1.000
_cell.angle_alpha   90.00
_cell.angle_beta   90.00
_cell.angle_gamma   90.00
#
_symmetry.space_group_name_H-M   'P 1'
#
loop_
_entity.id
_entity.type
_entity.pdbx_description
1 polymer ?
#
loop_
_entity_poly.entity_id
_entity_poly.type
_entity_poly.pdbx_seq_one_letter_code
_entity_poly.pdbx_strand_id
1 'polypeptide(L)'
;MAKITIVLEDTIDDASVGKDGFFYNHLDLSSCGTPENFWALQWNGSTGHIEYSSPMIQNDEITELPDWAGACVAKWDEADAARIAAEEAAAEEAAAEAEEAP
;
A
#
# COMPACT_ATOMS: atom_id res chain seq x y z
N MET A 1 16.26 1.08 -3.14
CA MET A 1 15.11 0.73 -2.30
C MET A 1 13.84 1.43 -2.81
N ALA A 2 12.71 0.81 -2.62
CA ALA A 2 11.44 1.37 -3.08
C ALA A 2 11.02 2.59 -2.26
N LYS A 3 10.38 3.54 -2.90
CA LYS A 3 9.69 4.63 -2.22
C LYS A 3 8.35 4.11 -1.73
N ILE A 4 8.04 4.37 -0.47
CA ILE A 4 6.81 3.91 0.15
C ILE A 4 6.03 5.12 0.65
N THR A 5 4.74 5.16 0.32
CA THR A 5 3.80 6.15 0.84
C THR A 5 2.61 5.42 1.43
N ILE A 6 2.27 5.71 2.68
CA ILE A 6 1.10 5.15 3.35
C ILE A 6 0.29 6.33 3.86
N VAL A 7 -0.97 6.42 3.48
CA VAL A 7 -1.87 7.52 3.89
C VAL A 7 -3.23 6.94 4.24
N LEU A 8 -3.76 7.30 5.40
CA LEU A 8 -5.14 6.95 5.75
C LEU A 8 -6.11 7.83 4.97
N GLU A 9 -7.08 7.21 4.33
CA GLU A 9 -8.15 7.94 3.63
C GLU A 9 -9.17 8.50 4.63
N ASP A 10 -9.56 7.67 5.58
CA ASP A 10 -10.53 8.03 6.62
C ASP A 10 -10.13 7.36 7.94
N THR A 11 -10.03 6.03 7.93
CA THR A 11 -9.65 5.23 9.08
C THR A 11 -8.55 4.23 8.70
N ILE A 12 -8.02 3.50 9.70
CA ILE A 12 -6.94 2.54 9.47
C ILE A 12 -7.38 1.36 8.57
N ASP A 13 -8.66 1.09 8.47
CA ASP A 13 -9.21 0.04 7.60
C ASP A 13 -9.53 0.53 6.18
N ASP A 14 -9.28 1.79 5.88
CA ASP A 14 -9.47 2.37 4.56
C ASP A 14 -8.29 3.31 4.26
N ALA A 15 -7.21 2.74 3.75
CA ALA A 15 -5.95 3.44 3.53
C ALA A 15 -5.40 3.20 2.14
N SER A 16 -4.50 4.07 1.72
CA SER A 16 -3.76 3.92 0.47
C SER A 16 -2.31 3.58 0.76
N VAL A 17 -1.76 2.62 0.03
CA VAL A 17 -0.34 2.28 0.09
C VAL A 17 0.23 2.42 -1.31
N GLY A 18 1.29 3.18 -1.45
CA GLY A 18 2.01 3.38 -2.70
C GLY A 18 3.42 2.83 -2.63
N LYS A 19 3.87 2.22 -3.72
CA LYS A 19 5.22 1.71 -3.88
C LYS A 19 5.73 2.18 -5.23
N ASP A 20 6.79 2.98 -5.21
CA ASP A 20 7.39 3.57 -6.41
C ASP A 20 6.39 4.35 -7.29
N GLY A 21 5.43 5.01 -6.64
CA GLY A 21 4.43 5.83 -7.31
C GLY A 21 3.18 5.08 -7.77
N PHE A 22 3.09 3.78 -7.54
CA PHE A 22 1.90 3.00 -7.86
C PHE A 22 1.10 2.75 -6.58
N PHE A 23 -0.16 3.21 -6.55
CA PHE A 23 -0.99 3.18 -5.34
C PHE A 23 -2.14 2.19 -5.46
N TYR A 24 -2.41 1.49 -4.36
CA TYR A 24 -3.66 0.77 -4.15
C TYR A 24 -4.43 1.45 -3.02
N ASN A 25 -5.71 1.71 -3.25
CA ASN A 25 -6.59 2.39 -2.30
C ASN A 25 -7.47 1.36 -1.58
N HIS A 26 -8.12 1.79 -0.51
CA HIS A 26 -9.08 0.97 0.24
C HIS A 26 -8.46 -0.31 0.82
N LEU A 27 -7.23 -0.20 1.31
CA LEU A 27 -6.55 -1.30 1.97
C LEU A 27 -6.80 -1.24 3.48
N ASP A 28 -7.04 -2.41 4.08
CA ASP A 28 -7.23 -2.54 5.51
C ASP A 28 -5.87 -2.75 6.19
N LEU A 29 -5.41 -1.76 6.92
CA LEU A 29 -4.14 -1.79 7.64
C LEU A 29 -4.32 -2.03 9.14
N SER A 30 -5.54 -2.37 9.59
CA SER A 30 -5.85 -2.54 11.01
C SER A 30 -5.04 -3.64 11.69
N SER A 31 -4.59 -4.64 10.94
CA SER A 31 -3.78 -5.75 11.44
C SER A 31 -2.27 -5.51 11.34
N CYS A 32 -1.83 -4.37 10.82
CA CYS A 32 -0.41 -4.12 10.55
C CYS A 32 0.38 -3.68 11.77
N GLY A 33 -0.27 -3.27 12.84
CA GLY A 33 0.41 -2.81 14.05
C GLY A 33 0.92 -1.38 13.97
N THR A 34 0.22 -0.52 13.24
CA THR A 34 0.58 0.90 13.13
C THR A 34 0.54 1.61 14.48
N PRO A 35 1.33 2.68 14.67
CA PRO A 35 1.29 3.44 15.91
C PRO A 35 -0.05 4.11 16.14
N GLU A 36 -0.35 4.40 17.41
CA GLU A 36 -1.52 5.18 17.76
C GLU A 36 -1.44 6.56 17.11
N ASN A 37 -2.57 7.05 16.60
CA ASN A 37 -2.68 8.32 15.90
C ASN A 37 -1.89 8.40 14.59
N PHE A 38 -1.45 7.26 14.06
CA PHE A 38 -0.80 7.22 12.76
C PHE A 38 -1.71 7.84 11.69
N TRP A 39 -1.13 8.68 10.84
CA TRP A 39 -1.85 9.30 9.72
C TRP A 39 -1.20 8.98 8.39
N ALA A 40 0.10 9.20 8.25
CA ALA A 40 0.80 8.99 6.99
C ALA A 40 2.27 8.64 7.22
N LEU A 41 2.85 7.92 6.27
CA LEU A 41 4.28 7.64 6.22
C LEU A 41 4.80 7.96 4.84
N GLN A 42 5.92 8.66 4.77
CA GLN A 42 6.65 8.94 3.54
C GLN A 42 8.05 8.36 3.68
N TRP A 43 8.43 7.47 2.78
CA TRP A 43 9.73 6.80 2.77
C TRP A 43 10.34 6.92 1.39
N ASN A 44 11.56 7.46 1.30
CA ASN A 44 12.23 7.69 0.02
C ASN A 44 13.23 6.61 -0.40
N GLY A 45 13.31 5.53 0.37
CA GLY A 45 14.24 4.43 0.12
C GLY A 45 15.42 4.40 1.09
N SER A 46 15.71 5.49 1.79
CA SER A 46 16.81 5.55 2.77
C SER A 46 16.42 6.31 4.04
N THR A 47 15.56 7.30 3.93
CA THR A 47 15.04 8.07 5.06
C THR A 47 13.58 8.37 4.82
N GLY A 48 12.88 8.80 5.85
CA GLY A 48 11.48 9.17 5.72
C GLY A 48 10.95 9.83 6.98
N HIS A 49 9.64 9.99 7.04
CA HIS A 49 8.99 10.52 8.22
C HIS A 49 7.60 9.92 8.39
N ILE A 50 7.13 9.94 9.63
CA ILE A 50 5.80 9.48 10.01
C ILE A 50 5.01 10.68 10.48
N GLU A 51 3.82 10.88 9.93
CA GLU A 51 2.91 11.96 10.32
C GLU A 51 1.78 11.39 11.16
N TYR A 52 1.34 12.17 12.14
CA TYR A 52 0.28 11.77 13.06
C TYR A 52 -0.95 12.65 12.88
N SER A 53 -2.12 12.10 13.18
CA SER A 53 -3.39 12.81 13.04
C SER A 53 -3.59 13.91 14.08
N SER A 54 -2.86 13.86 15.20
CA SER A 54 -2.93 14.88 16.23
C SER A 54 -1.93 16.00 15.98
N PRO A 55 -2.34 17.28 15.96
CA PRO A 55 -1.39 18.39 15.79
C PRO A 55 -0.44 18.56 16.98
N MET A 56 -0.71 17.89 18.10
CA MET A 56 0.14 17.89 19.28
C MET A 56 1.33 16.95 19.17
N ILE A 57 1.32 16.06 18.19
CA ILE A 57 2.37 15.08 17.98
C ILE A 57 3.22 15.50 16.79
N GLN A 58 4.52 15.67 17.00
CA GLN A 58 5.45 16.03 15.93
C GLN A 58 5.72 14.82 15.05
N ASN A 59 6.04 15.06 13.79
CA ASN A 59 6.44 14.01 12.87
C ASN A 59 7.71 13.31 13.38
N ASP A 60 7.74 11.98 13.23
CA ASP A 60 8.93 11.21 13.52
C ASP A 60 9.77 11.09 12.25
N GLU A 61 11.05 11.40 12.34
CA GLU A 61 11.99 11.14 11.27
C GLU A 61 12.57 9.74 11.44
N ILE A 62 12.64 8.99 10.35
CA ILE A 62 13.10 7.61 10.36
C ILE A 62 14.23 7.41 9.36
N THR A 63 15.17 6.54 9.74
CA THR A 63 16.29 6.12 8.90
C THR A 63 16.20 4.65 8.53
N GLU A 64 15.17 3.96 9.04
CA GLU A 64 14.84 2.58 8.72
C GLU A 64 13.33 2.47 8.58
N LEU A 65 12.88 1.62 7.68
CA LEU A 65 11.45 1.38 7.52
C LEU A 65 10.96 0.54 8.71
N PRO A 66 9.97 1.01 9.49
CA PRO A 66 9.47 0.25 10.63
C PRO A 66 8.87 -1.10 10.22
N ASP A 67 8.87 -2.07 11.12
CA ASP A 67 8.30 -3.40 10.87
C ASP A 67 6.82 -3.32 10.47
N TRP A 68 6.03 -2.46 11.13
CA TRP A 68 4.63 -2.29 10.81
C TRP A 68 4.42 -1.72 9.39
N ALA A 69 5.36 -0.89 8.92
CA ALA A 69 5.31 -0.38 7.55
C ALA A 69 5.55 -1.51 6.55
N GLY A 70 6.44 -2.45 6.87
CA GLY A 70 6.63 -3.65 6.08
C GLY A 70 5.34 -4.48 5.98
N ALA A 71 4.58 -4.58 7.06
CA ALA A 71 3.27 -5.24 7.04
C ALA A 71 2.27 -4.52 6.14
N CYS A 72 2.29 -3.18 6.11
CA CYS A 72 1.47 -2.40 5.20
C CYS A 72 1.87 -2.62 3.73
N VAL A 73 3.17 -2.70 3.45
CA VAL A 73 3.67 -3.00 2.10
C VAL A 73 3.23 -4.41 1.68
N ALA A 74 3.17 -5.37 2.61
CA ALA A 74 2.65 -6.70 2.31
C ALA A 74 1.19 -6.66 1.83
N LYS A 75 0.38 -5.75 2.34
CA LYS A 75 -0.99 -5.53 1.84
C LYS A 75 -0.98 -5.01 0.40
N TRP A 76 -0.06 -4.12 0.07
CA TRP A 76 0.15 -3.67 -1.29
C TRP A 76 0.55 -4.84 -2.20
N ASP A 77 1.48 -5.69 -1.75
CA ASP A 77 1.94 -6.85 -2.50
C ASP A 77 0.79 -7.83 -2.76
N GLU A 78 -0.08 -8.07 -1.78
CA GLU A 78 -1.28 -8.90 -1.94
C GLU A 78 -2.23 -8.32 -2.99
N ALA A 79 -2.48 -7.01 -2.94
CA ALA A 79 -3.36 -6.34 -3.90
C ALA A 79 -2.77 -6.39 -5.31
N ASP A 80 -1.46 -6.20 -5.43
CA ASP A 80 -0.76 -6.27 -6.71
C ASP A 80 -0.82 -7.67 -7.32
N ALA A 81 -0.59 -8.70 -6.51
CA ALA A 81 -0.70 -10.09 -6.95
C ALA A 81 -2.12 -10.42 -7.42
N ALA A 82 -3.13 -9.95 -6.70
CA ALA A 82 -4.54 -10.14 -7.08
C ALA A 82 -4.87 -9.45 -8.40
N ARG A 83 -4.36 -8.23 -8.61
CA ARG A 83 -4.54 -7.49 -9.86
C ARG A 83 -3.90 -8.22 -11.03
N ILE A 84 -2.66 -8.67 -10.86
CA ILE A 84 -1.93 -9.38 -11.91
C ILE A 84 -2.66 -10.68 -12.26
N ALA A 85 -3.10 -11.44 -11.27
CA ALA A 85 -3.85 -12.68 -11.49
C ALA A 85 -5.18 -12.42 -12.23
N ALA A 86 -5.88 -11.33 -11.89
CA ALA A 86 -7.12 -10.95 -12.55
C ALA A 86 -6.87 -10.55 -14.02
N GLU A 87 -5.80 -9.82 -14.29
CA GLU A 87 -5.43 -9.43 -15.65
C GLU A 87 -5.04 -10.65 -16.50
N GLU A 88 -4.30 -11.60 -15.94
CA GLU A 88 -3.92 -12.82 -16.62
C GLU A 88 -5.15 -13.69 -16.93
N ALA A 89 -6.08 -13.82 -15.99
CA ALA A 89 -7.32 -14.55 -16.19
C ALA A 89 -8.18 -13.90 -17.28
N ALA A 90 -8.29 -12.57 -17.28
CA ALA A 90 -9.03 -11.83 -18.31
C ALA A 90 -8.39 -12.00 -19.68
N ALA A 91 -7.06 -11.99 -19.75
CA ALA A 91 -6.33 -12.20 -21.01
C ALA A 91 -6.54 -13.63 -21.55
N GLU A 92 -6.55 -14.63 -20.68
CA GLU A 92 -6.83 -16.02 -21.07
C GLU A 92 -8.25 -16.19 -21.58
N GLU A 93 -9.25 -15.61 -20.93
CA GLU A 93 -10.63 -15.61 -21.38
C GLU A 93 -10.80 -14.94 -22.74
N ALA A 94 -10.18 -13.80 -22.93
CA ALA A 94 -10.22 -13.08 -24.19
C ALA A 94 -9.57 -13.88 -25.33
N ALA A 95 -8.45 -14.54 -25.03
CA ALA A 95 -7.77 -15.40 -26.01
C ALA A 95 -8.62 -16.63 -26.36
N ALA A 96 -9.28 -17.26 -25.38
CA ALA A 96 -10.15 -18.40 -25.59
C ALA A 96 -11.38 -18.02 -26.44
N GLU A 97 -11.99 -16.87 -26.16
CA GLU A 97 -13.11 -16.34 -26.94
C GLU A 97 -12.70 -16.06 -28.39
N ALA A 98 -11.52 -15.49 -28.59
CA ALA A 98 -10.98 -15.20 -29.91
C ALA A 98 -10.72 -16.49 -30.70
N GLU A 99 -10.28 -17.57 -30.08
CA GLU A 99 -10.07 -18.88 -30.70
C GLU A 99 -11.38 -19.56 -31.09
N GLU A 100 -12.43 -19.35 -30.30
CA GLU A 100 -13.75 -19.93 -30.57
C GLU A 100 -14.53 -19.18 -31.64
N ALA A 101 -14.15 -17.96 -31.95
CA ALA A 101 -14.82 -17.17 -32.97
C ALA A 101 -14.63 -17.80 -34.36
N PRO A 102 -15.68 -18.09 -35.09
CA PRO A 102 -15.60 -18.66 -36.44
C PRO A 102 -15.04 -17.68 -37.46
#